data_7f403bd62c9c16355d5e27339057454f
#
_entry.id   7f403bd62c9c16355d5e27339057454f
#
_cell.length_a   1.000
_cell.length_b   1.000
_cell.length_c   1.000
_cell.angle_alpha   90.00
_cell.angle_beta   90.00
_cell.angle_gamma   90.00
#
_symmetry.space_group_name_H-M   'P 1'
#
loop_
_entity.id
_entity.type
_entity.pdbx_description
1 polymer ?
#
loop_
_entity_poly.entity_id
_entity_poly.type
_entity_poly.pdbx_seq_one_letter_code
_entity_poly.pdbx_strand_id
1 'polypeptide(L)'
;MNLDVLSAWLLRTAIFMVMFAMGLGLTWKELTQLVVKPGNLLIGLLAQMLMLPMLAFALVWFLPIDPAYKVGVVLLAVCPGGSTSNLVNLWMGGNLALCVGLTSTNAFLTQFSIPILLQSALWIFMSATAQITLPFSEMMLEIFLLTLLPVALGILAKPSLGVLAVRLQKGIKFIAPVLMGLSILGLAALRQDSDNLLSATVLLWLLPLMVGLNVLAILLGFRLSRRLGVRARGAMTISVEVGLQNTALAILLAESHLGAHAAVLAPAVVYAGSSFFVTLAMAWWLRGRWASGGDW
;
A
#
# COMPACT_ATOMS: atom_id res chain seq x y z
N MET A 1 -17.92 1.28 24.89
CA MET A 1 -17.27 1.66 23.60
C MET A 1 -17.51 0.47 22.68
N ASN A 2 -18.26 0.65 21.60
CA ASN A 2 -18.57 -0.46 20.69
C ASN A 2 -17.27 -0.98 20.08
N LEU A 3 -17.17 -2.32 19.91
CA LEU A 3 -15.96 -2.96 19.36
C LEU A 3 -15.59 -2.42 17.98
N ASP A 4 -16.58 -2.03 17.16
CA ASP A 4 -16.36 -1.36 15.86
C ASP A 4 -15.59 -0.05 15.99
N VAL A 5 -15.99 0.79 16.94
CA VAL A 5 -15.31 2.07 17.23
C VAL A 5 -13.89 1.82 17.70
N LEU A 6 -13.70 0.81 18.58
CA LEU A 6 -12.37 0.47 19.08
C LEU A 6 -11.45 -0.04 17.96
N SER A 7 -11.93 -0.96 17.11
CA SER A 7 -11.13 -1.50 16.01
C SER A 7 -10.73 -0.42 14.99
N ALA A 8 -11.66 0.48 14.64
CA ALA A 8 -11.39 1.60 13.77
C ALA A 8 -10.34 2.57 14.36
N TRP A 9 -10.42 2.88 15.66
CA TRP A 9 -9.41 3.70 16.32
C TRP A 9 -8.05 3.03 16.42
N LEU A 10 -7.99 1.72 16.67
CA LEU A 10 -6.74 0.95 16.67
C LEU A 10 -6.09 0.98 15.30
N LEU A 11 -6.87 0.81 14.21
CA LEU A 11 -6.36 0.84 12.85
C LEU A 11 -5.80 2.22 12.49
N ARG A 12 -6.55 3.30 12.77
CA ARG A 12 -6.09 4.68 12.54
C ARG A 12 -4.81 4.98 13.32
N THR A 13 -4.76 4.58 14.59
CA THR A 13 -3.57 4.77 15.44
C THR A 13 -2.36 3.99 14.89
N ALA A 14 -2.56 2.75 14.45
CA ALA A 14 -1.49 1.94 13.86
C ALA A 14 -0.94 2.57 12.58
N ILE A 15 -1.82 3.04 11.67
CA ILE A 15 -1.42 3.71 10.43
C ILE A 15 -0.64 4.98 10.75
N PHE A 16 -1.16 5.83 11.64
CA PHE A 16 -0.48 7.06 12.09
C PHE A 16 0.92 6.76 12.64
N MET A 17 1.05 5.78 13.53
CA MET A 17 2.34 5.37 14.09
C MET A 17 3.32 4.89 13.01
N VAL A 18 2.88 4.03 12.08
CA VAL A 18 3.72 3.53 10.98
C VAL A 18 4.23 4.70 10.12
N MET A 19 3.34 5.63 9.75
CA MET A 19 3.68 6.78 8.92
C MET A 19 4.60 7.75 9.67
N PHE A 20 4.37 7.98 10.97
CA PHE A 20 5.25 8.76 11.82
C PHE A 20 6.65 8.14 11.94
N ALA A 21 6.73 6.82 12.17
CA ALA A 21 8.00 6.10 12.21
C ALA A 21 8.75 6.15 10.86
N MET A 22 8.02 6.16 9.75
CA MET A 22 8.61 6.36 8.43
C MET A 22 9.22 7.77 8.32
N GLY A 23 8.50 8.80 8.78
CA GLY A 23 9.00 10.17 8.84
C GLY A 23 10.26 10.33 9.71
N LEU A 24 10.32 9.65 10.87
CA LEU A 24 11.53 9.60 11.71
C LEU A 24 12.72 8.96 10.99
N GLY A 25 12.49 8.08 10.04
CA GLY A 25 13.53 7.47 9.20
C GLY A 25 14.12 8.40 8.15
N LEU A 26 13.39 9.45 7.74
CA LEU A 26 13.73 10.36 6.66
C LEU A 26 14.62 11.52 7.10
N THR A 27 15.39 12.06 6.15
CA THR A 27 16.12 13.32 6.31
C THR A 27 15.77 14.28 5.17
N TRP A 28 15.83 15.58 5.44
CA TRP A 28 15.63 16.61 4.41
C TRP A 28 16.59 16.45 3.22
N LYS A 29 17.82 16.01 3.49
CA LYS A 29 18.83 15.77 2.47
C LYS A 29 18.43 14.64 1.51
N GLU A 30 17.83 13.58 2.02
CA GLU A 30 17.31 12.47 1.19
C GLU A 30 16.15 12.95 0.30
N LEU A 31 15.24 13.76 0.83
CA LEU A 31 14.14 14.34 0.06
C LEU A 31 14.65 15.27 -1.05
N THR A 32 15.62 16.15 -0.75
CA THR A 32 16.19 17.06 -1.76
C THR A 32 16.98 16.34 -2.85
N GLN A 33 17.68 15.25 -2.53
CA GLN A 33 18.39 14.44 -3.53
C GLN A 33 17.45 13.78 -4.55
N LEU A 34 16.23 13.44 -4.15
CA LEU A 34 15.22 12.89 -5.05
C LEU A 34 14.73 13.92 -6.07
N VAL A 35 14.65 15.20 -5.66
CA VAL A 35 14.29 16.30 -6.57
C VAL A 35 15.41 16.59 -7.56
N VAL A 36 16.66 16.43 -7.15
CA VAL A 36 17.85 16.73 -8.00
C VAL A 36 18.08 15.64 -9.07
N LYS A 37 17.72 14.37 -8.79
CA LYS A 37 17.86 13.26 -9.76
C LYS A 37 16.53 12.48 -9.88
N PRO A 38 15.49 13.07 -10.49
CA PRO A 38 14.13 12.53 -10.42
C PRO A 38 13.90 11.31 -11.34
N GLY A 39 14.80 10.95 -12.26
CA GLY A 39 14.53 9.94 -13.29
C GLY A 39 13.99 8.62 -12.74
N ASN A 40 14.69 7.99 -11.80
CA ASN A 40 14.25 6.72 -11.21
C ASN A 40 13.00 6.89 -10.34
N LEU A 41 12.85 8.05 -9.68
CA LEU A 41 11.67 8.39 -8.90
C LEU A 41 10.43 8.50 -9.80
N LEU A 42 10.54 9.24 -10.90
CA LEU A 42 9.44 9.41 -11.87
C LEU A 42 9.01 8.07 -12.48
N ILE A 43 9.97 7.21 -12.82
CA ILE A 43 9.68 5.87 -13.34
C ILE A 43 8.94 5.03 -12.29
N GLY A 44 9.36 5.10 -11.03
CA GLY A 44 8.69 4.40 -9.93
C GLY A 44 7.28 4.94 -9.68
N LEU A 45 7.09 6.26 -9.73
CA LEU A 45 5.77 6.88 -9.62
C LEU A 45 4.86 6.49 -10.79
N LEU A 46 5.39 6.45 -12.02
CA LEU A 46 4.66 5.97 -13.20
C LEU A 46 4.20 4.52 -13.00
N ALA A 47 5.10 3.67 -12.50
CA ALA A 47 4.78 2.28 -12.21
C ALA A 47 3.71 2.13 -11.12
N GLN A 48 3.80 2.92 -10.05
CA GLN A 48 2.88 2.85 -8.90
C GLN A 48 1.53 3.50 -9.19
N MET A 49 1.52 4.71 -9.76
CA MET A 49 0.31 5.52 -9.85
C MET A 49 -0.47 5.33 -11.15
N LEU A 50 0.17 4.79 -12.18
CA LEU A 50 -0.47 4.58 -13.48
C LEU A 50 -0.51 3.09 -13.84
N MET A 51 0.64 2.43 -13.93
CA MET A 51 0.72 1.03 -14.37
C MET A 51 -0.07 0.09 -13.45
N LEU A 52 0.09 0.23 -12.12
CA LEU A 52 -0.56 -0.67 -11.17
C LEU A 52 -2.09 -0.49 -11.12
N PRO A 53 -2.67 0.72 -11.02
CA PRO A 53 -4.11 0.90 -11.15
C PRO A 53 -4.66 0.39 -12.49
N MET A 54 -4.00 0.68 -13.60
CA MET A 54 -4.41 0.16 -14.92
C MET A 54 -4.40 -1.37 -14.95
N LEU A 55 -3.37 -2.00 -14.37
CA LEU A 55 -3.30 -3.46 -14.24
C LEU A 55 -4.46 -4.00 -13.41
N ALA A 56 -4.79 -3.36 -12.28
CA ALA A 56 -5.90 -3.76 -11.42
C ALA A 56 -7.25 -3.65 -12.15
N PHE A 57 -7.51 -2.50 -12.81
CA PHE A 57 -8.71 -2.31 -13.63
C PHE A 57 -8.81 -3.37 -14.73
N ALA A 58 -7.73 -3.58 -15.49
CA ALA A 58 -7.70 -4.57 -16.57
C ALA A 58 -7.94 -5.99 -16.06
N LEU A 59 -7.35 -6.35 -14.91
CA LEU A 59 -7.46 -7.68 -14.33
C LEU A 59 -8.90 -7.99 -13.91
N VAL A 60 -9.57 -7.03 -13.24
CA VAL A 60 -10.94 -7.25 -12.73
C VAL A 60 -12.02 -7.00 -13.78
N TRP A 61 -11.71 -6.30 -14.88
CA TRP A 61 -12.68 -5.94 -15.92
C TRP A 61 -13.38 -7.17 -16.51
N PHE A 62 -12.62 -8.20 -16.83
CA PHE A 62 -13.10 -9.41 -17.48
C PHE A 62 -13.56 -10.50 -16.51
N LEU A 63 -13.34 -10.31 -15.19
CA LEU A 63 -13.71 -11.33 -14.22
C LEU A 63 -15.21 -11.26 -13.90
N PRO A 64 -15.92 -12.41 -13.94
CA PRO A 64 -17.34 -12.51 -13.56
C PRO A 64 -17.49 -12.60 -12.03
N ILE A 65 -17.02 -11.58 -11.29
CA ILE A 65 -17.09 -11.49 -9.83
C ILE A 65 -17.96 -10.30 -9.44
N ASP A 66 -18.46 -10.32 -8.20
CA ASP A 66 -19.27 -9.24 -7.67
C ASP A 66 -18.54 -7.88 -7.78
N PRO A 67 -19.23 -6.82 -8.22
CA PRO A 67 -18.68 -5.47 -8.37
C PRO A 67 -17.95 -4.94 -7.13
N ALA A 68 -18.38 -5.29 -5.93
CA ALA A 68 -17.77 -4.84 -4.69
C ALA A 68 -16.33 -5.36 -4.54
N TYR A 69 -16.06 -6.63 -4.92
CA TYR A 69 -14.67 -7.14 -4.96
C TYR A 69 -13.81 -6.40 -5.98
N LYS A 70 -14.38 -6.04 -7.15
CA LYS A 70 -13.65 -5.27 -8.18
C LYS A 70 -13.20 -3.92 -7.63
N VAL A 71 -14.12 -3.22 -6.96
CA VAL A 71 -13.82 -1.94 -6.29
C VAL A 71 -12.74 -2.12 -5.23
N GLY A 72 -12.82 -3.17 -4.41
CA GLY A 72 -11.81 -3.47 -3.39
C GLY A 72 -10.41 -3.74 -3.96
N VAL A 73 -10.30 -4.46 -5.09
CA VAL A 73 -9.02 -4.68 -5.80
C VAL A 73 -8.45 -3.37 -6.32
N VAL A 74 -9.29 -2.51 -6.92
CA VAL A 74 -8.85 -1.20 -7.40
C VAL A 74 -8.45 -0.30 -6.24
N LEU A 75 -9.24 -0.23 -5.16
CA LEU A 75 -8.92 0.55 -3.95
C LEU A 75 -7.54 0.16 -3.40
N LEU A 76 -7.25 -1.14 -3.31
CA LEU A 76 -5.95 -1.61 -2.89
C LEU A 76 -4.82 -1.13 -3.83
N ALA A 77 -5.02 -1.23 -5.13
CA ALA A 77 -4.02 -0.87 -6.14
C ALA A 77 -3.74 0.63 -6.23
N VAL A 78 -4.69 1.50 -5.85
CA VAL A 78 -4.49 2.96 -5.83
C VAL A 78 -3.90 3.47 -4.52
N CYS A 79 -3.83 2.64 -3.48
CA CYS A 79 -3.15 3.00 -2.23
C CYS A 79 -1.64 3.14 -2.43
N PRO A 80 -0.96 3.97 -1.62
CA PRO A 80 0.50 4.11 -1.69
C PRO A 80 1.21 2.83 -1.28
N GLY A 81 2.51 2.74 -1.58
CA GLY A 81 3.36 1.65 -1.09
C GLY A 81 3.37 1.56 0.45
N GLY A 82 3.52 0.35 0.97
CA GLY A 82 3.53 0.08 2.40
C GLY A 82 4.93 0.25 3.01
N SER A 83 5.02 0.55 4.31
CA SER A 83 6.30 0.64 5.04
C SER A 83 7.12 -0.67 5.03
N THR A 84 6.48 -1.80 4.77
CA THR A 84 7.12 -3.12 4.63
C THR A 84 8.02 -3.21 3.39
N SER A 85 7.80 -2.39 2.36
CA SER A 85 8.67 -2.31 1.18
C SER A 85 10.10 -1.89 1.55
N ASN A 86 10.25 -1.00 2.53
CA ASN A 86 11.56 -0.59 3.05
C ASN A 86 12.32 -1.76 3.67
N LEU A 87 11.62 -2.65 4.38
CA LEU A 87 12.22 -3.83 5.01
C LEU A 87 12.70 -4.84 3.97
N VAL A 88 11.86 -5.14 2.97
CA VAL A 88 12.25 -6.05 1.88
C VAL A 88 13.42 -5.46 1.07
N ASN A 89 13.38 -4.16 0.75
CA ASN A 89 14.48 -3.50 0.07
C ASN A 89 15.78 -3.51 0.88
N LEU A 90 15.71 -3.36 2.20
CA LEU A 90 16.87 -3.47 3.08
C LEU A 90 17.49 -4.88 3.02
N TRP A 91 16.67 -5.92 3.14
CA TRP A 91 17.14 -7.31 3.13
C TRP A 91 17.68 -7.74 1.76
N MET A 92 17.08 -7.24 0.71
CA MET A 92 17.46 -7.58 -0.66
C MET A 92 18.60 -6.71 -1.20
N GLY A 93 19.10 -5.72 -0.45
CA GLY A 93 20.15 -4.83 -0.89
C GLY A 93 19.70 -3.79 -1.92
N GLY A 94 18.42 -3.43 -1.93
CA GLY A 94 17.84 -2.42 -2.79
C GLY A 94 18.34 -1.00 -2.49
N ASN A 95 17.88 -0.03 -3.27
CA ASN A 95 18.16 1.39 -3.08
C ASN A 95 17.16 1.99 -2.07
N LEU A 96 17.55 2.05 -0.80
CA LEU A 96 16.68 2.55 0.27
C LEU A 96 16.26 4.02 0.08
N ALA A 97 17.17 4.87 -0.44
CA ALA A 97 16.84 6.26 -0.69
C ALA A 97 15.71 6.38 -1.75
N LEU A 98 15.80 5.59 -2.81
CA LEU A 98 14.74 5.53 -3.83
C LEU A 98 13.44 4.97 -3.25
N CYS A 99 13.49 3.88 -2.46
CA CYS A 99 12.32 3.27 -1.85
C CYS A 99 11.57 4.27 -0.97
N VAL A 100 12.28 4.88 -0.03
CA VAL A 100 11.73 5.87 0.91
C VAL A 100 11.17 7.09 0.17
N GLY A 101 11.88 7.55 -0.87
CA GLY A 101 11.43 8.64 -1.71
C GLY A 101 10.15 8.33 -2.48
N LEU A 102 10.06 7.13 -3.05
CA LEU A 102 8.85 6.65 -3.72
C LEU A 102 7.67 6.62 -2.76
N THR A 103 7.83 5.96 -1.60
CA THR A 103 6.75 5.84 -0.61
C THR A 103 6.27 7.23 -0.16
N SER A 104 7.20 8.17 0.12
CA SER A 104 6.84 9.52 0.60
C SER A 104 6.16 10.36 -0.47
N THR A 105 6.71 10.38 -1.70
CA THR A 105 6.13 11.14 -2.81
C THR A 105 4.78 10.55 -3.21
N ASN A 106 4.69 9.22 -3.23
CA ASN A 106 3.45 8.52 -3.53
C ASN A 106 2.37 8.80 -2.48
N ALA A 107 2.70 8.78 -1.18
CA ALA A 107 1.78 9.14 -0.10
C ALA A 107 1.22 10.58 -0.26
N PHE A 108 2.00 11.52 -0.80
CA PHE A 108 1.53 12.85 -1.12
C PHE A 108 0.57 12.86 -2.32
N LEU A 109 0.94 12.20 -3.41
CA LEU A 109 0.16 12.22 -4.66
C LEU A 109 -1.13 11.41 -4.55
N THR A 110 -1.14 10.36 -3.76
CA THR A 110 -2.31 9.48 -3.59
C THR A 110 -3.47 10.14 -2.85
N GLN A 111 -3.23 11.24 -2.13
CA GLN A 111 -4.32 12.05 -1.58
C GLN A 111 -5.32 12.50 -2.65
N PHE A 112 -4.81 12.81 -3.84
CA PHE A 112 -5.64 13.28 -4.95
C PHE A 112 -6.08 12.11 -5.83
N SER A 113 -5.19 11.15 -6.08
CA SER A 113 -5.48 10.05 -7.01
C SER A 113 -6.42 9.00 -6.42
N ILE A 114 -6.38 8.71 -5.11
CA ILE A 114 -7.28 7.71 -4.50
C ILE A 114 -8.75 8.11 -4.68
N PRO A 115 -9.21 9.30 -4.26
CA PRO A 115 -10.62 9.64 -4.42
C PRO A 115 -11.08 9.63 -5.88
N ILE A 116 -10.24 10.11 -6.81
CA ILE A 116 -10.57 10.16 -8.25
C ILE A 116 -10.70 8.74 -8.82
N LEU A 117 -9.69 7.89 -8.60
CA LEU A 117 -9.67 6.54 -9.17
C LEU A 117 -10.69 5.62 -8.49
N LEU A 118 -10.92 5.80 -7.19
CA LEU A 118 -11.95 5.04 -6.47
C LEU A 118 -13.35 5.44 -6.92
N GLN A 119 -13.62 6.74 -7.08
CA GLN A 119 -14.90 7.20 -7.65
C GLN A 119 -15.11 6.66 -9.06
N SER A 120 -14.05 6.61 -9.88
CA SER A 120 -14.11 6.01 -11.21
C SER A 120 -14.42 4.52 -11.16
N ALA A 121 -13.82 3.77 -10.22
CA ALA A 121 -14.12 2.35 -10.02
C ALA A 121 -15.57 2.11 -9.59
N LEU A 122 -16.08 2.92 -8.67
CA LEU A 122 -17.49 2.86 -8.25
C LEU A 122 -18.42 3.12 -9.42
N TRP A 123 -18.14 4.16 -10.20
CA TRP A 123 -18.94 4.50 -11.38
C TRP A 123 -18.92 3.39 -12.45
N ILE A 124 -17.75 2.82 -12.71
CA ILE A 124 -17.58 1.77 -13.73
C ILE A 124 -18.23 0.45 -13.31
N PHE A 125 -18.04 0.03 -12.05
CA PHE A 125 -18.43 -1.31 -11.63
C PHE A 125 -19.75 -1.35 -10.85
N MET A 126 -20.15 -0.28 -10.15
CA MET A 126 -21.31 -0.27 -9.26
C MET A 126 -22.41 0.73 -9.68
N SER A 127 -22.26 1.47 -10.78
CA SER A 127 -23.17 2.55 -11.20
C SER A 127 -24.64 2.16 -11.39
N ALA A 128 -24.94 0.88 -11.56
CA ALA A 128 -26.30 0.39 -11.70
C ALA A 128 -27.05 0.18 -10.36
N THR A 129 -26.33 0.14 -9.23
CA THR A 129 -26.89 -0.29 -7.93
C THR A 129 -26.65 0.66 -6.76
N ALA A 130 -25.70 1.58 -6.87
CA ALA A 130 -25.39 2.45 -5.75
C ALA A 130 -25.13 3.89 -6.21
N GLN A 131 -25.97 4.83 -5.77
CA GLN A 131 -25.67 6.28 -5.81
C GLN A 131 -24.63 6.63 -4.72
N ILE A 132 -23.48 5.92 -4.69
CA ILE A 132 -22.42 6.21 -3.72
C ILE A 132 -21.59 7.36 -4.28
N THR A 133 -21.85 8.56 -3.79
CA THR A 133 -20.98 9.71 -4.01
C THR A 133 -19.98 9.76 -2.85
N LEU A 134 -18.69 9.59 -3.17
CA LEU A 134 -17.66 9.71 -2.14
C LEU A 134 -17.56 11.17 -1.66
N PRO A 135 -17.48 11.40 -0.35
CA PRO A 135 -17.21 12.73 0.20
C PRO A 135 -15.71 13.05 -0.04
N PHE A 136 -15.41 13.63 -1.20
CA PHE A 136 -14.04 13.83 -1.70
C PHE A 136 -13.16 14.60 -0.70
N SER A 137 -13.70 15.70 -0.12
CA SER A 137 -12.96 16.51 0.85
C SER A 137 -12.68 15.79 2.16
N GLU A 138 -13.63 15.00 2.65
CA GLU A 138 -13.47 14.23 3.89
C GLU A 138 -12.45 13.10 3.71
N MET A 139 -12.53 12.39 2.57
CA MET A 139 -11.55 11.36 2.22
C MET A 139 -10.14 11.94 2.06
N MET A 140 -9.99 13.06 1.36
CA MET A 140 -8.70 13.75 1.26
C MET A 140 -8.15 14.15 2.63
N LEU A 141 -9.00 14.70 3.51
CA LEU A 141 -8.60 15.07 4.85
C LEU A 141 -8.19 13.86 5.67
N GLU A 142 -8.92 12.76 5.60
CA GLU A 142 -8.57 11.52 6.32
C GLU A 142 -7.23 10.95 5.84
N ILE A 143 -7.01 10.89 4.53
CA ILE A 143 -5.72 10.44 3.95
C ILE A 143 -4.59 11.39 4.40
N PHE A 144 -4.81 12.71 4.37
CA PHE A 144 -3.84 13.69 4.84
C PHE A 144 -3.46 13.47 6.30
N LEU A 145 -4.43 13.37 7.18
CA LEU A 145 -4.23 13.22 8.63
C LEU A 145 -3.53 11.91 8.99
N LEU A 146 -3.73 10.85 8.22
CA LEU A 146 -3.21 9.53 8.53
C LEU A 146 -1.93 9.16 7.79
N THR A 147 -1.59 9.86 6.70
CA THR A 147 -0.39 9.55 5.92
C THR A 147 0.60 10.71 5.91
N LEU A 148 0.22 11.86 5.37
CA LEU A 148 1.15 12.97 5.16
C LEU A 148 1.52 13.70 6.45
N LEU A 149 0.53 14.01 7.28
CA LEU A 149 0.74 14.72 8.54
C LEU A 149 1.71 13.95 9.46
N PRO A 150 1.52 12.64 9.75
CA PRO A 150 2.45 11.94 10.62
C PRO A 150 3.85 11.79 10.03
N VAL A 151 4.00 11.64 8.69
CA VAL A 151 5.32 11.65 8.04
C VAL A 151 6.00 13.00 8.26
N ALA A 152 5.29 14.11 8.01
CA ALA A 152 5.82 15.45 8.23
C ALA A 152 6.23 15.68 9.68
N LEU A 153 5.38 15.29 10.63
CA LEU A 153 5.68 15.37 12.06
C LEU A 153 6.90 14.53 12.43
N GLY A 154 7.06 13.34 11.86
CA GLY A 154 8.24 12.50 12.08
C GLY A 154 9.53 13.13 11.59
N ILE A 155 9.53 13.73 10.39
CA ILE A 155 10.67 14.44 9.83
C ILE A 155 11.06 15.65 10.71
N LEU A 156 10.07 16.43 11.13
CA LEU A 156 10.27 17.63 11.97
C LEU A 156 10.75 17.27 13.38
N ALA A 157 10.24 16.17 13.96
CA ALA A 157 10.61 15.74 15.29
C ALA A 157 12.00 15.08 15.37
N LYS A 158 12.49 14.49 14.26
CA LYS A 158 13.76 13.76 14.21
C LYS A 158 14.96 14.53 14.77
N PRO A 159 15.22 15.80 14.39
CA PRO A 159 16.38 16.55 14.93
C PRO A 159 16.31 16.75 16.44
N SER A 160 15.12 16.99 16.99
CA SER A 160 14.91 17.22 18.43
C SER A 160 14.99 15.95 19.25
N LEU A 161 14.60 14.80 18.67
CA LEU A 161 14.58 13.52 19.34
C LEU A 161 15.93 12.78 19.33
N GLY A 162 16.83 13.09 18.40
CA GLY A 162 18.15 12.45 18.31
C GLY A 162 18.12 10.92 18.40
N VAL A 163 18.80 10.35 19.41
CA VAL A 163 18.86 8.89 19.63
C VAL A 163 17.49 8.30 19.95
N LEU A 164 16.59 9.08 20.57
CA LEU A 164 15.22 8.62 20.89
C LEU A 164 14.41 8.35 19.62
N ALA A 165 14.63 9.10 18.54
CA ALA A 165 13.97 8.84 17.25
C ALA A 165 14.20 7.41 16.77
N VAL A 166 15.44 6.90 16.87
CA VAL A 166 15.79 5.52 16.47
C VAL A 166 15.10 4.49 17.37
N ARG A 167 15.04 4.75 18.67
CA ARG A 167 14.35 3.85 19.62
C ARG A 167 12.84 3.80 19.37
N LEU A 168 12.22 4.96 19.17
CA LEU A 168 10.79 5.07 18.83
C LEU A 168 10.49 4.35 17.51
N GLN A 169 11.30 4.58 16.47
CA GLN A 169 11.12 3.91 15.19
C GLN A 169 11.19 2.37 15.32
N LYS A 170 12.14 1.86 16.12
CA LYS A 170 12.22 0.42 16.41
C LYS A 170 11.00 -0.09 17.17
N GLY A 171 10.59 0.60 18.23
CA GLY A 171 9.41 0.22 19.04
C GLY A 171 8.13 0.19 18.19
N ILE A 172 7.89 1.21 17.39
CA ILE A 172 6.72 1.31 16.52
C ILE A 172 6.67 0.17 15.50
N LYS A 173 7.81 -0.26 14.95
CA LYS A 173 7.88 -1.39 14.02
C LYS A 173 7.34 -2.70 14.60
N PHE A 174 7.34 -2.87 15.91
CA PHE A 174 6.76 -4.03 16.60
C PHE A 174 5.32 -3.78 17.04
N ILE A 175 5.03 -2.60 17.58
CA ILE A 175 3.72 -2.26 18.15
C ILE A 175 2.65 -2.10 17.06
N ALA A 176 2.97 -1.40 15.97
CA ALA A 176 1.98 -1.08 14.96
C ALA A 176 1.42 -2.31 14.21
N PRO A 177 2.21 -3.33 13.81
CA PRO A 177 1.65 -4.57 13.26
C PRO A 177 0.75 -5.33 14.23
N VAL A 178 1.05 -5.29 15.53
CA VAL A 178 0.20 -5.90 16.57
C VAL A 178 -1.15 -5.18 16.65
N LEU A 179 -1.14 -3.84 16.69
CA LEU A 179 -2.37 -3.04 16.67
C LEU A 179 -3.20 -3.28 15.42
N MET A 180 -2.53 -3.35 14.24
CA MET A 180 -3.19 -3.70 12.98
C MET A 180 -3.82 -5.09 13.03
N GLY A 181 -3.08 -6.09 13.50
CA GLY A 181 -3.57 -7.45 13.64
C GLY A 181 -4.78 -7.53 14.57
N LEU A 182 -4.72 -6.88 15.74
CA LEU A 182 -5.84 -6.79 16.68
C LEU A 182 -7.05 -6.07 16.08
N SER A 183 -6.84 -5.01 15.31
CA SER A 183 -7.91 -4.29 14.63
C SER A 183 -8.60 -5.17 13.59
N ILE A 184 -7.82 -5.86 12.72
CA ILE A 184 -8.35 -6.76 11.69
C ILE A 184 -9.09 -7.94 12.33
N LEU A 185 -8.54 -8.53 13.40
CA LEU A 185 -9.20 -9.61 14.15
C LEU A 185 -10.50 -9.13 14.81
N GLY A 186 -10.51 -7.91 15.37
CA GLY A 186 -11.70 -7.29 15.92
C GLY A 186 -12.79 -7.11 14.85
N LEU A 187 -12.43 -6.56 13.69
CA LEU A 187 -13.34 -6.40 12.57
C LEU A 187 -13.87 -7.76 12.06
N ALA A 188 -13.01 -8.77 11.96
CA ALA A 188 -13.40 -10.11 11.53
C ALA A 188 -14.35 -10.79 12.54
N ALA A 189 -14.10 -10.63 13.85
CA ALA A 189 -14.94 -11.19 14.90
C ALA A 189 -16.35 -10.57 14.93
N LEU A 190 -16.45 -9.26 14.66
CA LEU A 190 -17.74 -8.55 14.64
C LEU A 190 -18.61 -8.89 13.44
N ARG A 191 -18.02 -9.44 12.38
CA ARG A 191 -18.70 -9.73 11.12
C ARG A 191 -19.01 -11.22 10.90
N GLN A 192 -18.89 -12.05 11.94
CA GLN A 192 -19.17 -13.49 11.85
C GLN A 192 -20.61 -13.81 11.43
N ASP A 193 -21.54 -12.89 11.65
CA ASP A 193 -22.97 -13.14 11.42
C ASP A 193 -23.51 -12.66 10.06
N SER A 194 -22.79 -11.80 9.33
CA SER A 194 -23.40 -11.18 8.14
C SER A 194 -22.80 -11.58 6.78
N ASP A 195 -21.53 -11.84 6.68
CA ASP A 195 -20.90 -12.32 5.44
C ASP A 195 -19.51 -12.88 5.78
N ASN A 196 -19.28 -14.15 5.56
CA ASN A 196 -17.98 -14.81 5.77
C ASN A 196 -16.92 -14.18 4.86
N LEU A 197 -16.30 -13.07 5.34
CA LEU A 197 -15.28 -12.28 4.65
C LEU A 197 -14.15 -13.15 4.08
N LEU A 198 -13.84 -14.24 4.77
CA LEU A 198 -12.79 -15.18 4.44
C LEU A 198 -13.34 -16.61 4.36
N SER A 199 -14.54 -16.79 3.81
CA SER A 199 -15.04 -18.14 3.56
C SER A 199 -14.07 -18.90 2.66
N ALA A 200 -14.00 -20.21 2.85
CA ALA A 200 -13.13 -21.07 2.01
C ALA A 200 -13.40 -20.84 0.52
N THR A 201 -14.65 -20.65 0.14
CA THR A 201 -15.06 -20.38 -1.23
C THR A 201 -14.49 -19.07 -1.76
N VAL A 202 -14.52 -17.98 -0.97
CA VAL A 202 -13.95 -16.69 -1.34
C VAL A 202 -12.44 -16.80 -1.44
N LEU A 203 -11.78 -17.43 -0.48
CA LEU A 203 -10.33 -17.59 -0.46
C LEU A 203 -9.81 -18.40 -1.66
N LEU A 204 -10.53 -19.42 -2.11
CA LEU A 204 -10.12 -20.27 -3.24
C LEU A 204 -9.88 -19.49 -4.55
N TRP A 205 -10.64 -18.44 -4.82
CA TRP A 205 -10.48 -17.65 -6.04
C TRP A 205 -9.80 -16.29 -5.78
N LEU A 206 -10.02 -15.69 -4.61
CA LEU A 206 -9.49 -14.36 -4.30
C LEU A 206 -7.97 -14.40 -4.00
N LEU A 207 -7.49 -15.44 -3.31
CA LEU A 207 -6.06 -15.58 -3.01
C LEU A 207 -5.22 -15.71 -4.29
N PRO A 208 -5.53 -16.59 -5.26
CA PRO A 208 -4.82 -16.63 -6.54
C PRO A 208 -4.88 -15.30 -7.30
N LEU A 209 -6.03 -14.60 -7.26
CA LEU A 209 -6.17 -13.30 -7.90
C LEU A 209 -5.23 -12.26 -7.28
N MET A 210 -5.18 -12.18 -5.94
CA MET A 210 -4.33 -11.22 -5.23
C MET A 210 -2.85 -11.55 -5.37
N VAL A 211 -2.48 -12.82 -5.32
CA VAL A 211 -1.10 -13.28 -5.59
C VAL A 211 -0.73 -12.98 -7.05
N GLY A 212 -1.63 -13.23 -7.99
CA GLY A 212 -1.44 -12.91 -9.41
C GLY A 212 -1.23 -11.40 -9.65
N LEU A 213 -2.05 -10.55 -9.04
CA LEU A 213 -1.89 -9.10 -9.09
C LEU A 213 -0.51 -8.69 -8.55
N ASN A 214 -0.09 -9.23 -7.39
CA ASN A 214 1.20 -8.94 -6.78
C ASN A 214 2.36 -9.34 -7.69
N VAL A 215 2.37 -10.58 -8.19
CA VAL A 215 3.43 -11.09 -9.09
C VAL A 215 3.49 -10.29 -10.38
N LEU A 216 2.35 -10.01 -11.02
CA LEU A 216 2.29 -9.21 -12.25
C LEU A 216 2.77 -7.78 -12.01
N ALA A 217 2.37 -7.15 -10.91
CA ALA A 217 2.81 -5.81 -10.52
C ALA A 217 4.34 -5.75 -10.38
N ILE A 218 4.95 -6.72 -9.69
CA ILE A 218 6.40 -6.81 -9.51
C ILE A 218 7.11 -7.02 -10.85
N LEU A 219 6.65 -7.97 -11.65
CA LEU A 219 7.27 -8.29 -12.95
C LEU A 219 7.17 -7.13 -13.93
N LEU A 220 6.00 -6.50 -14.02
CA LEU A 220 5.78 -5.36 -14.91
C LEU A 220 6.56 -4.13 -14.41
N GLY A 221 6.55 -3.85 -13.12
CA GLY A 221 7.34 -2.78 -12.51
C GLY A 221 8.83 -2.94 -12.78
N PHE A 222 9.38 -4.16 -12.64
CA PHE A 222 10.76 -4.47 -12.97
C PHE A 222 11.05 -4.27 -14.45
N ARG A 223 10.22 -4.86 -15.34
CA ARG A 223 10.42 -4.76 -16.80
C ARG A 223 10.30 -3.33 -17.31
N LEU A 224 9.30 -2.58 -16.84
CA LEU A 224 9.13 -1.18 -17.19
C LEU A 224 10.36 -0.37 -16.79
N SER A 225 10.81 -0.52 -15.55
CA SER A 225 11.98 0.18 -15.02
C SER A 225 13.24 -0.14 -15.84
N ARG A 226 13.47 -1.42 -16.15
CA ARG A 226 14.62 -1.86 -16.95
C ARG A 226 14.56 -1.31 -18.39
N ARG A 227 13.37 -1.31 -19.02
CA ARG A 227 13.18 -0.74 -20.37
C ARG A 227 13.42 0.77 -20.42
N LEU A 228 13.16 1.46 -19.32
CA LEU A 228 13.40 2.90 -19.18
C LEU A 228 14.81 3.24 -18.64
N GLY A 229 15.74 2.28 -18.65
CA GLY A 229 17.16 2.49 -18.36
C GLY A 229 17.52 2.48 -16.86
N VAL A 230 16.61 2.09 -15.97
CA VAL A 230 16.94 1.96 -14.55
C VAL A 230 17.83 0.73 -14.33
N ARG A 231 18.93 0.86 -13.59
CA ARG A 231 19.81 -0.27 -13.21
C ARG A 231 19.03 -1.33 -12.43
N ALA A 232 19.49 -2.57 -12.44
CA ALA A 232 18.78 -3.71 -11.85
C ALA A 232 18.41 -3.50 -10.37
N ARG A 233 19.33 -2.95 -9.57
CA ARG A 233 19.10 -2.59 -8.16
C ARG A 233 17.93 -1.60 -7.97
N GLY A 234 17.89 -0.54 -8.78
CA GLY A 234 16.80 0.44 -8.75
C GLY A 234 15.49 -0.14 -9.26
N ALA A 235 15.53 -0.94 -10.32
CA ALA A 235 14.36 -1.61 -10.87
C ALA A 235 13.73 -2.60 -9.89
N MET A 236 14.56 -3.36 -9.15
CA MET A 236 14.10 -4.22 -8.06
C MET A 236 13.44 -3.39 -6.96
N THR A 237 14.05 -2.25 -6.58
CA THR A 237 13.47 -1.35 -5.57
C THR A 237 12.08 -0.87 -5.97
N ILE A 238 11.91 -0.42 -7.21
CA ILE A 238 10.62 0.00 -7.75
C ILE A 238 9.63 -1.17 -7.75
N SER A 239 10.06 -2.36 -8.15
CA SER A 239 9.20 -3.56 -8.18
C SER A 239 8.69 -3.94 -6.79
N VAL A 240 9.56 -3.90 -5.77
CA VAL A 240 9.21 -4.17 -4.38
C VAL A 240 8.20 -3.14 -3.87
N GLU A 241 8.40 -1.86 -4.22
CA GLU A 241 7.47 -0.79 -3.83
C GLU A 241 6.10 -0.99 -4.45
N VAL A 242 6.04 -1.30 -5.75
CA VAL A 242 4.78 -1.57 -6.48
C VAL A 242 4.12 -2.87 -6.01
N GLY A 243 4.92 -3.83 -5.51
CA GLY A 243 4.42 -5.10 -4.98
C GLY A 243 3.87 -5.03 -3.55
N LEU A 244 4.17 -3.99 -2.78
CA LEU A 244 3.76 -3.90 -1.37
C LEU A 244 2.91 -2.65 -1.12
N GLN A 245 1.59 -2.85 -1.14
CA GLN A 245 0.62 -1.78 -0.94
C GLN A 245 0.32 -1.51 0.53
N ASN A 246 -0.15 -0.31 0.85
CA ASN A 246 -0.66 0.02 2.18
C ASN A 246 -2.06 -0.57 2.39
N THR A 247 -2.10 -1.86 2.71
CA THR A 247 -3.35 -2.60 2.93
C THR A 247 -4.16 -2.05 4.10
N ALA A 248 -3.49 -1.50 5.13
CA ALA A 248 -4.15 -0.89 6.27
C ALA A 248 -4.96 0.36 5.85
N LEU A 249 -4.38 1.21 5.01
CA LEU A 249 -5.09 2.37 4.46
C LEU A 249 -6.26 1.93 3.58
N ALA A 250 -6.08 0.90 2.74
CA ALA A 250 -7.15 0.37 1.90
C ALA A 250 -8.32 -0.15 2.73
N ILE A 251 -8.05 -0.92 3.81
CA ILE A 251 -9.07 -1.41 4.74
C ILE A 251 -9.80 -0.25 5.41
N LEU A 252 -9.06 0.74 5.90
CA LEU A 252 -9.63 1.90 6.58
C LEU A 252 -10.54 2.71 5.65
N LEU A 253 -10.09 3.01 4.44
CA LEU A 253 -10.89 3.79 3.49
C LEU A 253 -12.16 3.03 3.04
N ALA A 254 -12.05 1.71 2.88
CA ALA A 254 -13.22 0.86 2.61
C ALA A 254 -14.22 0.90 3.77
N GLU A 255 -13.73 0.87 5.00
CA GLU A 255 -14.57 0.92 6.21
C GLU A 255 -15.23 2.29 6.40
N SER A 256 -14.44 3.38 6.26
CA SER A 256 -14.92 4.74 6.51
C SER A 256 -15.89 5.25 5.43
N HIS A 257 -15.67 4.89 4.16
CA HIS A 257 -16.35 5.53 3.03
C HIS A 257 -17.20 4.60 2.17
N LEU A 258 -17.05 3.28 2.28
CA LEU A 258 -17.75 2.30 1.45
C LEU A 258 -18.69 1.40 2.26
N GLY A 259 -19.09 1.85 3.46
CA GLY A 259 -20.07 1.16 4.30
C GLY A 259 -19.60 -0.19 4.81
N ALA A 260 -18.28 -0.39 4.86
CA ALA A 260 -17.65 -1.59 5.42
C ALA A 260 -18.14 -2.92 4.78
N HIS A 261 -18.56 -2.90 3.51
CA HIS A 261 -18.98 -4.12 2.81
C HIS A 261 -17.83 -5.15 2.80
N ALA A 262 -18.12 -6.36 3.28
CA ALA A 262 -17.14 -7.44 3.38
C ALA A 262 -16.41 -7.70 2.05
N ALA A 263 -17.14 -7.67 0.93
CA ALA A 263 -16.60 -7.88 -0.39
C ALA A 263 -15.58 -6.80 -0.83
N VAL A 264 -15.72 -5.54 -0.37
CA VAL A 264 -14.75 -4.47 -0.66
C VAL A 264 -13.49 -4.61 0.17
N LEU A 265 -13.62 -5.11 1.41
CA LEU A 265 -12.49 -5.29 2.34
C LEU A 265 -11.64 -6.52 2.03
N ALA A 266 -12.28 -7.61 1.57
CA ALA A 266 -11.64 -8.91 1.40
C ALA A 266 -10.36 -8.87 0.55
N PRO A 267 -10.27 -8.16 -0.61
CA PRO A 267 -9.04 -8.07 -1.39
C PRO A 267 -7.86 -7.52 -0.58
N ALA A 268 -8.07 -6.45 0.20
CA ALA A 268 -7.01 -5.86 1.01
C ALA A 268 -6.56 -6.78 2.15
N VAL A 269 -7.48 -7.50 2.79
CA VAL A 269 -7.17 -8.46 3.86
C VAL A 269 -6.40 -9.66 3.32
N VAL A 270 -6.82 -10.25 2.20
CA VAL A 270 -6.14 -11.38 1.56
C VAL A 270 -4.74 -10.96 1.06
N TYR A 271 -4.64 -9.76 0.50
CA TYR A 271 -3.34 -9.21 0.06
C TYR A 271 -2.40 -8.97 1.24
N ALA A 272 -2.90 -8.46 2.36
CA ALA A 272 -2.10 -8.26 3.58
C ALA A 272 -1.45 -9.55 4.06
N GLY A 273 -2.17 -10.68 4.00
CA GLY A 273 -1.68 -11.98 4.41
C GLY A 273 -0.65 -12.61 3.46
N SER A 274 -0.70 -12.28 2.16
CA SER A 274 0.10 -12.97 1.13
C SER A 274 1.23 -12.11 0.55
N SER A 275 1.02 -10.82 0.36
CA SER A 275 1.89 -9.94 -0.44
C SER A 275 3.33 -9.85 0.07
N PHE A 276 3.53 -9.85 1.39
CA PHE A 276 4.88 -9.79 1.96
C PHE A 276 5.73 -10.98 1.53
N PHE A 277 5.21 -12.20 1.69
CA PHE A 277 5.93 -13.43 1.36
C PHE A 277 6.17 -13.56 -0.14
N VAL A 278 5.16 -13.26 -0.95
CA VAL A 278 5.25 -13.28 -2.41
C VAL A 278 6.28 -12.25 -2.89
N THR A 279 6.23 -11.03 -2.39
CA THR A 279 7.18 -9.97 -2.77
C THR A 279 8.60 -10.30 -2.34
N LEU A 280 8.79 -10.87 -1.13
CA LEU A 280 10.09 -11.31 -0.66
C LEU A 280 10.68 -12.40 -1.56
N ALA A 281 9.89 -13.42 -1.90
CA ALA A 281 10.30 -14.49 -2.80
C ALA A 281 10.65 -13.98 -4.20
N MET A 282 9.83 -13.09 -4.76
CA MET A 282 10.06 -12.47 -6.06
C MET A 282 11.30 -11.57 -6.07
N ALA A 283 11.51 -10.77 -5.01
CA ALA A 283 12.69 -9.92 -4.87
C ALA A 283 13.97 -10.77 -4.75
N TRP A 284 13.93 -11.87 -4.00
CA TRP A 284 15.03 -12.82 -3.90
C TRP A 284 15.34 -13.46 -5.26
N TRP A 285 14.32 -13.89 -6.00
CA TRP A 285 14.46 -14.44 -7.35
C TRP A 285 15.05 -13.43 -8.34
N LEU A 286 14.55 -12.18 -8.35
CA LEU A 286 15.09 -11.10 -9.17
C LEU A 286 16.55 -10.81 -8.85
N ARG A 287 16.89 -10.72 -7.55
CA ARG A 287 18.25 -10.52 -7.10
C ARG A 287 19.18 -11.63 -7.60
N GLY A 288 18.82 -12.90 -7.41
CA GLY A 288 19.63 -14.04 -7.85
C GLY A 288 19.89 -14.03 -9.37
N ARG A 289 18.94 -13.53 -10.16
CA ARG A 289 19.04 -13.52 -11.62
C ARG A 289 19.87 -12.35 -12.17
N TRP A 290 19.98 -11.24 -11.46
CA TRP A 290 20.59 -10.00 -11.95
C TRP A 290 21.81 -9.53 -11.15
N ALA A 291 22.04 -10.05 -9.96
CA ALA A 291 23.17 -9.63 -9.13
C ALA A 291 24.53 -10.04 -9.71
N SER A 292 24.59 -11.09 -10.53
CA SER A 292 25.82 -11.60 -11.17
C SER A 292 26.23 -10.83 -12.43
N GLY A 293 25.42 -9.92 -12.93
CA GLY A 293 25.59 -9.26 -14.23
C GLY A 293 26.29 -7.90 -14.24
N GLY A 294 26.89 -7.43 -13.13
CA GLY A 294 27.55 -6.12 -13.05
C GLY A 294 26.62 -4.89 -13.07
N ASP A 295 25.33 -5.11 -13.22
CA ASP A 295 24.26 -4.09 -13.30
C ASP A 295 23.57 -3.83 -11.94
N TRP A 296 24.08 -4.48 -10.89
CA TRP A 296 23.50 -4.42 -9.54
C TRP A 296 23.95 -3.23 -8.71
#